data_5cde5710d95ee4c7f7b3ca881bdf938f
#
_entry.id   5cde5710d95ee4c7f7b3ca881bdf938f
#
_cell.length_a   1.000
_cell.length_b   1.000
_cell.length_c   1.000
_cell.angle_alpha   90.00
_cell.angle_beta   90.00
_cell.angle_gamma   90.00
#
_symmetry.space_group_name_H-M   'P 1'
#
loop_
_entity.id
_entity.type
_entity.pdbx_description
1 polymer ?
#
loop_
_entity_poly.entity_id
_entity_poly.type
_entity_poly.pdbx_seq_one_letter_code
_entity_poly.pdbx_strand_id
1 'polypeptide(L)'
;MKGINGRLLYLFGDKYGLLFKNLSFYVVDFESGLLDMIAPLPVGGRKRLISHNRLANRLIRLEPRCAGELDEKRFVVCVVGKLWVVDIQTKTVSALDNMRPGYSLLNFCESNGCLYWGDYGTNPNHDKINIYQLDGNLNQKIVYSFPKGSIRHIHNIIKDGDGFIIMAGDNEPQAGIYHANADWAEVKPWKCGEQRYRAVVGFPYKGGLLYATDSVETENHIRLIEADGTEKILEAINGSCIYGGEIKDYFLFSTTVEPHEGRGKLSMLSYRLGGGIKSREVHVIAVSKKDLSVKIVKKFKKDIWPMKPFQYGRAIFAGGQEQNEDGFWCSPVACKGVDGKSVWLTVK
;
A
#
# COMPACT_ATOMS: atom_id res chain seq x y z
N MET A 1 -7.84 22.88 -3.16
CA MET A 1 -7.18 21.57 -3.29
C MET A 1 -7.36 21.12 -4.74
N LYS A 2 -6.26 20.96 -5.49
CA LYS A 2 -6.30 20.41 -6.86
C LYS A 2 -6.68 18.92 -6.73
N GLY A 3 -7.59 18.42 -7.56
CA GLY A 3 -8.07 17.05 -7.46
C GLY A 3 -8.54 16.49 -8.80
N ILE A 4 -8.38 15.18 -8.98
CA ILE A 4 -8.76 14.41 -10.16
C ILE A 4 -9.76 13.34 -9.76
N ASN A 5 -10.83 13.16 -10.52
CA ASN A 5 -11.80 12.09 -10.29
C ASN A 5 -11.22 10.74 -10.74
N GLY A 6 -11.08 9.81 -9.81
CA GLY A 6 -10.45 8.51 -9.98
C GLY A 6 -9.27 8.33 -9.02
N ARG A 7 -8.68 7.15 -9.04
CA ARG A 7 -7.51 6.81 -8.25
C ARG A 7 -6.25 6.87 -9.09
N LEU A 8 -5.38 7.81 -8.78
CA LEU A 8 -4.04 7.89 -9.35
C LEU A 8 -3.20 6.77 -8.73
N LEU A 9 -2.64 5.93 -9.58
CA LEU A 9 -1.91 4.75 -9.18
C LEU A 9 -0.40 4.98 -9.16
N TYR A 10 0.11 5.65 -10.21
CA TYR A 10 1.54 5.84 -10.42
C TYR A 10 1.80 7.12 -11.21
N LEU A 11 2.89 7.83 -10.91
CA LEU A 11 3.40 8.94 -11.69
C LEU A 11 4.58 8.44 -12.53
N PHE A 12 4.67 8.87 -13.79
CA PHE A 12 5.76 8.50 -14.68
C PHE A 12 6.10 9.65 -15.63
N GLY A 13 7.37 9.73 -16.00
CA GLY A 13 7.87 10.97 -16.60
C GLY A 13 7.56 12.17 -15.70
N ASP A 14 7.84 13.37 -16.14
CA ASP A 14 7.69 14.57 -15.29
C ASP A 14 6.23 15.04 -15.13
N LYS A 15 5.31 14.57 -15.99
CA LYS A 15 3.96 15.14 -16.09
C LYS A 15 2.82 14.16 -16.30
N TYR A 16 3.07 12.87 -16.29
CA TYR A 16 2.05 11.88 -16.56
C TYR A 16 1.71 11.04 -15.33
N GLY A 17 0.51 10.50 -15.32
CA GLY A 17 0.10 9.55 -14.29
C GLY A 17 -0.83 8.45 -14.82
N LEU A 18 -0.69 7.26 -14.29
CA LEU A 18 -1.61 6.15 -14.49
C LEU A 18 -2.82 6.33 -13.57
N LEU A 19 -3.98 6.57 -14.14
CA LEU A 19 -5.24 6.77 -13.43
C LEU A 19 -6.18 5.58 -13.63
N PHE A 20 -6.83 5.15 -12.56
CA PHE A 20 -7.90 4.15 -12.60
C PHE A 20 -9.24 4.78 -12.23
N LYS A 21 -10.24 4.58 -13.10
CA LYS A 21 -11.60 5.08 -12.89
C LYS A 21 -12.62 4.17 -13.57
N ASN A 22 -13.68 3.79 -12.86
CA ASN A 22 -14.79 2.99 -13.39
C ASN A 22 -14.33 1.74 -14.14
N LEU A 23 -13.42 0.97 -13.53
CA LEU A 23 -12.82 -0.24 -14.14
C LEU A 23 -12.14 0.02 -15.50
N SER A 24 -11.54 1.18 -15.68
CA SER A 24 -10.76 1.54 -16.88
C SER A 24 -9.48 2.27 -16.46
N PHE A 25 -8.44 2.11 -17.27
CA PHE A 25 -7.16 2.78 -17.09
C PHE A 25 -7.02 3.95 -18.06
N TYR A 26 -6.38 5.00 -17.59
CA TYR A 26 -6.14 6.24 -18.33
C TYR A 26 -4.72 6.74 -18.06
N VAL A 27 -4.13 7.41 -19.03
CA VAL A 27 -3.03 8.33 -18.80
C VAL A 27 -3.62 9.71 -18.53
N VAL A 28 -3.21 10.36 -17.45
CA VAL A 28 -3.50 11.77 -17.19
C VAL A 28 -2.25 12.60 -17.48
N ASP A 29 -2.42 13.66 -18.26
CA ASP A 29 -1.42 14.70 -18.43
C ASP A 29 -1.72 15.85 -17.45
N PHE A 30 -0.83 16.11 -16.51
CA PHE A 30 -1.03 17.12 -15.47
C PHE A 30 -0.90 18.57 -15.95
N GLU A 31 -0.26 18.81 -17.09
CA GLU A 31 -0.13 20.14 -17.69
C GLU A 31 -1.41 20.53 -18.42
N SER A 32 -1.87 19.69 -19.32
CA SER A 32 -3.08 19.93 -20.12
C SER A 32 -4.38 19.57 -19.40
N GLY A 33 -4.31 18.69 -18.41
CA GLY A 33 -5.47 18.10 -17.73
C GLY A 33 -6.22 17.06 -18.57
N LEU A 34 -5.68 16.65 -19.72
CA LEU A 34 -6.29 15.66 -20.61
C LEU A 34 -6.20 14.26 -20.00
N LEU A 35 -7.25 13.47 -20.26
CA LEU A 35 -7.34 12.05 -19.93
C LEU A 35 -7.36 11.25 -21.24
N ASP A 36 -6.34 10.44 -21.45
CA ASP A 36 -6.27 9.50 -22.57
C ASP A 36 -6.58 8.09 -22.08
N MET A 37 -7.64 7.48 -22.58
CA MET A 37 -8.05 6.15 -22.18
C MET A 37 -7.12 5.10 -22.78
N ILE A 38 -6.50 4.29 -21.91
CA ILE A 38 -5.71 3.12 -22.31
C ILE A 38 -6.66 2.02 -22.74
N ALA A 39 -7.31 1.39 -21.77
CA ALA A 39 -8.26 0.32 -22.00
C ALA A 39 -9.15 0.08 -20.77
N PRO A 40 -10.33 -0.50 -20.97
CA PRO A 40 -11.13 -1.01 -19.87
C PRO A 40 -10.58 -2.34 -19.35
N LEU A 41 -10.68 -2.56 -18.03
CA LEU A 41 -10.40 -3.85 -17.43
C LEU A 41 -11.35 -4.92 -18.02
N PRO A 42 -10.86 -6.07 -18.51
CA PRO A 42 -11.71 -7.09 -19.14
C PRO A 42 -12.47 -7.91 -18.09
N VAL A 43 -13.48 -7.28 -17.47
CA VAL A 43 -14.40 -7.89 -16.48
C VAL A 43 -15.84 -7.80 -16.94
N GLY A 44 -16.69 -8.71 -16.44
CA GLY A 44 -18.09 -8.79 -16.88
C GLY A 44 -18.89 -7.49 -16.71
N GLY A 45 -19.85 -7.27 -17.60
CA GLY A 45 -20.64 -6.02 -17.71
C GLY A 45 -21.34 -5.60 -16.41
N ARG A 46 -21.80 -6.56 -15.59
CA ARG A 46 -22.42 -6.27 -14.27
C ARG A 46 -21.44 -5.53 -13.34
N LYS A 47 -20.16 -5.96 -13.26
CA LYS A 47 -19.15 -5.26 -12.45
C LYS A 47 -18.90 -3.85 -12.97
N ARG A 48 -18.90 -3.67 -14.29
CA ARG A 48 -18.73 -2.36 -14.91
C ARG A 48 -19.87 -1.40 -14.56
N LEU A 49 -21.13 -1.86 -14.64
CA LEU A 49 -22.27 -1.06 -14.23
C LEU A 49 -22.19 -0.65 -12.75
N ILE A 50 -21.85 -1.60 -11.88
CA ILE A 50 -21.69 -1.37 -10.43
C ILE A 50 -20.57 -0.37 -10.14
N SER A 51 -19.49 -0.36 -10.93
CA SER A 51 -18.32 0.51 -10.69
C SER A 51 -18.64 2.00 -10.77
N HIS A 52 -19.71 2.40 -11.43
CA HIS A 52 -20.15 3.79 -11.49
C HIS A 52 -20.80 4.29 -10.19
N ASN A 53 -21.30 3.39 -9.34
CA ASN A 53 -21.79 3.74 -8.02
C ASN A 53 -20.69 3.58 -6.98
N ARG A 54 -20.28 4.68 -6.36
CA ARG A 54 -19.13 4.69 -5.43
C ARG A 54 -19.29 3.75 -4.24
N LEU A 55 -20.47 3.68 -3.63
CA LEU A 55 -20.73 2.80 -2.49
C LEU A 55 -20.74 1.33 -2.89
N ALA A 56 -21.38 1.00 -4.01
CA ALA A 56 -21.39 -0.35 -4.54
C ALA A 56 -19.99 -0.81 -4.96
N ASN A 57 -19.20 0.08 -5.56
CA ASN A 57 -17.78 -0.16 -5.88
C ASN A 57 -16.98 -0.52 -4.63
N ARG A 58 -17.16 0.23 -3.53
CA ARG A 58 -16.49 -0.04 -2.25
C ARG A 58 -16.96 -1.35 -1.61
N LEU A 59 -18.25 -1.65 -1.66
CA LEU A 59 -18.84 -2.87 -1.11
C LEU A 59 -18.24 -4.14 -1.74
N ILE A 60 -18.09 -4.17 -3.05
CA ILE A 60 -17.55 -5.32 -3.77
C ILE A 60 -16.05 -5.16 -4.14
N ARG A 61 -15.39 -4.11 -3.63
CA ARG A 61 -13.94 -3.89 -3.69
C ARG A 61 -13.36 -3.92 -5.11
N LEU A 62 -13.90 -3.09 -6.01
CA LEU A 62 -13.48 -3.02 -7.41
C LEU A 62 -12.26 -2.12 -7.67
N GLU A 63 -11.70 -1.49 -6.65
CA GLU A 63 -10.54 -0.63 -6.81
C GLU A 63 -9.22 -1.40 -6.74
N PRO A 64 -8.18 -0.91 -7.44
CA PRO A 64 -6.84 -1.46 -7.34
C PRO A 64 -6.35 -1.50 -5.88
N ARG A 65 -5.59 -2.51 -5.54
CA ARG A 65 -4.90 -2.60 -4.27
C ARG A 65 -3.58 -1.84 -4.32
N CYS A 66 -2.75 -2.17 -5.30
CA CYS A 66 -1.46 -1.53 -5.57
C CYS A 66 -1.16 -1.57 -7.07
N ALA A 67 -0.15 -0.80 -7.46
CA ALA A 67 0.46 -0.82 -8.79
C ALA A 67 1.97 -0.74 -8.63
N GLY A 68 2.72 -1.30 -9.60
CA GLY A 68 4.16 -1.18 -9.71
C GLY A 68 4.55 -0.97 -11.17
N GLU A 69 5.62 -0.21 -11.39
CA GLU A 69 6.20 0.00 -12.72
C GLU A 69 7.08 -1.19 -13.07
N LEU A 70 6.81 -1.83 -14.20
CA LEU A 70 7.63 -2.92 -14.71
C LEU A 70 8.72 -2.38 -15.63
N ASP A 71 8.37 -1.41 -16.45
CA ASP A 71 9.25 -0.62 -17.30
C ASP A 71 8.55 0.69 -17.72
N GLU A 72 9.24 1.55 -18.48
CA GLU A 72 8.74 2.85 -18.94
C GLU A 72 7.36 2.84 -19.63
N LYS A 73 6.86 1.67 -20.04
CA LYS A 73 5.63 1.50 -20.81
C LYS A 73 4.59 0.64 -20.13
N ARG A 74 5.02 -0.22 -19.19
CA ARG A 74 4.16 -1.25 -18.60
C ARG A 74 4.11 -1.15 -17.08
N PHE A 75 2.89 -1.23 -16.58
CA PHE A 75 2.59 -1.29 -15.15
C PHE A 75 1.90 -2.61 -14.82
N VAL A 76 2.18 -3.15 -13.64
CA VAL A 76 1.42 -4.28 -13.10
C VAL A 76 0.50 -3.77 -11.99
N VAL A 77 -0.78 -4.07 -12.12
CA VAL A 77 -1.82 -3.57 -11.19
C VAL A 77 -2.57 -4.74 -10.57
N CYS A 78 -2.65 -4.75 -9.24
CA CYS A 78 -3.48 -5.71 -8.51
C CYS A 78 -4.89 -5.16 -8.34
N VAL A 79 -5.85 -5.71 -9.06
CA VAL A 79 -7.25 -5.30 -8.98
C VAL A 79 -8.21 -6.47 -9.23
N VAL A 80 -9.35 -6.49 -8.52
CA VAL A 80 -10.39 -7.54 -8.62
C VAL A 80 -9.78 -8.95 -8.44
N GLY A 81 -8.83 -9.08 -7.49
CA GLY A 81 -8.22 -10.37 -7.14
C GLY A 81 -7.28 -10.96 -8.17
N LYS A 82 -6.81 -10.17 -9.14
CA LYS A 82 -5.87 -10.59 -10.18
C LYS A 82 -4.78 -9.54 -10.40
N LEU A 83 -3.67 -9.96 -11.00
CA LEU A 83 -2.66 -9.09 -11.56
C LEU A 83 -2.99 -8.80 -13.03
N TRP A 84 -2.77 -7.55 -13.43
CA TRP A 84 -3.01 -7.08 -14.79
C TRP A 84 -1.80 -6.29 -15.26
N VAL A 85 -1.32 -6.59 -16.46
CA VAL A 85 -0.34 -5.76 -17.16
C VAL A 85 -1.11 -4.69 -17.92
N VAL A 86 -0.77 -3.45 -17.66
CA VAL A 86 -1.29 -2.26 -18.35
C VAL A 86 -0.18 -1.71 -19.20
N ASP A 87 -0.30 -1.82 -20.52
CA ASP A 87 0.65 -1.26 -21.48
C ASP A 87 0.10 0.05 -22.03
N ILE A 88 0.79 1.14 -21.69
CA ILE A 88 0.37 2.50 -22.08
C ILE A 88 0.67 2.82 -23.54
N GLN A 89 1.65 2.15 -24.15
CA GLN A 89 2.03 2.36 -25.54
C GLN A 89 1.07 1.65 -26.50
N THR A 90 0.80 0.36 -26.25
CA THR A 90 -0.12 -0.43 -27.09
C THR A 90 -1.58 -0.24 -26.70
N LYS A 91 -1.84 0.48 -25.60
CA LYS A 91 -3.16 0.69 -25.01
C LYS A 91 -3.91 -0.61 -24.73
N THR A 92 -3.23 -1.57 -24.13
CA THR A 92 -3.81 -2.88 -23.79
C THR A 92 -3.78 -3.18 -22.31
N VAL A 93 -4.71 -4.05 -21.88
CA VAL A 93 -4.76 -4.59 -20.51
C VAL A 93 -4.92 -6.10 -20.61
N SER A 94 -3.93 -6.83 -20.10
CA SER A 94 -3.90 -8.29 -20.12
C SER A 94 -3.78 -8.87 -18.71
N ALA A 95 -4.43 -10.02 -18.46
CA ALA A 95 -4.34 -10.69 -17.17
C ALA A 95 -3.01 -11.45 -17.05
N LEU A 96 -2.44 -11.41 -15.84
CA LEU A 96 -1.42 -12.36 -15.40
C LEU A 96 -2.11 -13.36 -14.46
N ASP A 97 -2.20 -14.63 -14.85
CA ASP A 97 -2.85 -15.69 -14.05
C ASP A 97 -1.89 -16.30 -13.00
N ASN A 98 -1.13 -15.45 -12.32
CA ASN A 98 0.03 -15.85 -11.54
C ASN A 98 -0.14 -15.69 -10.03
N MET A 99 -1.32 -15.34 -9.54
CA MET A 99 -1.57 -15.25 -8.11
C MET A 99 -1.98 -16.60 -7.52
N ARG A 100 -1.37 -16.95 -6.40
CA ARG A 100 -1.75 -18.14 -5.63
C ARG A 100 -3.20 -18.03 -5.17
N PRO A 101 -4.06 -19.06 -5.42
CA PRO A 101 -5.46 -19.03 -4.99
C PRO A 101 -5.60 -18.75 -3.48
N GLY A 102 -6.51 -17.84 -3.13
CA GLY A 102 -6.77 -17.46 -1.72
C GLY A 102 -5.79 -16.41 -1.15
N TYR A 103 -4.77 -16.03 -1.92
CA TYR A 103 -3.82 -14.99 -1.54
C TYR A 103 -3.93 -13.75 -2.44
N SER A 104 -3.34 -12.68 -1.98
CA SER A 104 -3.21 -11.39 -2.66
C SER A 104 -1.84 -10.81 -2.34
N LEU A 105 -1.62 -9.53 -2.59
CA LEU A 105 -0.46 -8.78 -2.14
C LEU A 105 -0.92 -7.41 -1.63
N LEU A 106 -0.09 -6.75 -0.82
CA LEU A 106 -0.35 -5.37 -0.38
C LEU A 106 0.37 -4.35 -1.24
N ASN A 107 1.65 -4.60 -1.55
CA ASN A 107 2.50 -3.71 -2.32
C ASN A 107 3.40 -4.50 -3.28
N PHE A 108 3.96 -3.80 -4.26
CA PHE A 108 5.12 -4.22 -5.02
C PHE A 108 6.38 -3.55 -4.48
N CYS A 109 7.51 -4.26 -4.55
CA CYS A 109 8.84 -3.69 -4.44
C CYS A 109 9.46 -3.70 -5.84
N GLU A 110 9.87 -2.55 -6.31
CA GLU A 110 10.53 -2.36 -7.60
C GLU A 110 12.03 -2.41 -7.41
N SER A 111 12.72 -3.29 -8.11
CA SER A 111 14.18 -3.39 -8.06
C SER A 111 14.74 -4.06 -9.30
N ASN A 112 15.73 -3.40 -9.93
CA ASN A 112 16.50 -3.94 -11.07
C ASN A 112 15.61 -4.43 -12.23
N GLY A 113 14.57 -3.67 -12.60
CA GLY A 113 13.63 -4.02 -13.66
C GLY A 113 12.73 -5.21 -13.35
N CYS A 114 12.59 -5.54 -12.07
CA CYS A 114 11.72 -6.60 -11.59
C CYS A 114 10.76 -6.07 -10.52
N LEU A 115 9.60 -6.71 -10.41
CA LEU A 115 8.64 -6.52 -9.32
C LEU A 115 8.71 -7.70 -8.35
N TYR A 116 8.77 -7.40 -7.06
CA TYR A 116 8.74 -8.40 -5.98
C TYR A 116 7.51 -8.20 -5.12
N TRP A 117 6.91 -9.29 -4.66
CA TRP A 117 5.80 -9.26 -3.69
C TRP A 117 5.74 -10.55 -2.89
N GLY A 118 5.04 -10.51 -1.76
CA GLY A 118 4.80 -11.68 -0.94
C GLY A 118 3.33 -12.09 -0.88
N ASP A 119 3.07 -13.35 -0.58
CA ASP A 119 1.74 -13.86 -0.28
C ASP A 119 1.12 -13.10 0.89
N TYR A 120 -0.04 -12.47 0.68
CA TYR A 120 -0.86 -11.82 1.69
C TYR A 120 -2.26 -12.42 1.74
N GLY A 121 -2.62 -13.04 2.87
CA GLY A 121 -3.91 -13.71 3.05
C GLY A 121 -4.18 -14.12 4.49
N THR A 122 -5.34 -14.70 4.74
CA THR A 122 -5.74 -15.13 6.09
C THR A 122 -4.90 -16.29 6.63
N ASN A 123 -4.43 -17.17 5.75
CA ASN A 123 -3.55 -18.32 6.03
C ASN A 123 -3.81 -19.01 7.39
N PRO A 124 -5.02 -19.54 7.62
CA PRO A 124 -5.42 -20.07 8.94
C PRO A 124 -4.60 -21.31 9.37
N ASN A 125 -4.05 -22.04 8.41
CA ASN A 125 -3.23 -23.25 8.65
C ASN A 125 -1.74 -22.93 8.78
N HIS A 126 -1.35 -21.64 8.72
CA HIS A 126 0.03 -21.20 8.70
C HIS A 126 0.89 -21.98 7.66
N ASP A 127 0.33 -22.21 6.46
CA ASP A 127 1.06 -22.85 5.38
C ASP A 127 2.23 -21.96 4.94
N LYS A 128 3.16 -22.54 4.17
CA LYS A 128 4.33 -21.81 3.67
C LYS A 128 3.90 -20.54 2.93
N ILE A 129 4.67 -19.47 3.07
CA ILE A 129 4.45 -18.16 2.46
C ILE A 129 5.57 -17.87 1.47
N ASN A 130 5.20 -17.52 0.24
CA ASN A 130 6.15 -17.31 -0.84
C ASN A 130 6.41 -15.83 -1.10
N ILE A 131 7.62 -15.56 -1.57
CA ILE A 131 8.01 -14.30 -2.22
C ILE A 131 8.22 -14.59 -3.69
N TYR A 132 7.65 -13.74 -4.52
CA TYR A 132 7.68 -13.83 -5.98
C TYR A 132 8.50 -12.70 -6.58
N GLN A 133 9.10 -12.99 -7.73
CA GLN A 133 9.71 -12.02 -8.64
C GLN A 133 9.02 -12.13 -9.99
N LEU A 134 8.72 -11.02 -10.63
CA LEU A 134 8.28 -10.89 -12.02
C LEU A 134 9.31 -10.07 -12.76
N ASP A 135 9.87 -10.60 -13.83
CA ASP A 135 10.82 -9.88 -14.70
C ASP A 135 10.13 -9.11 -15.85
N GLY A 136 10.90 -8.31 -16.58
CA GLY A 136 10.43 -7.56 -17.73
C GLY A 136 9.87 -8.40 -18.89
N ASN A 137 10.18 -9.72 -18.93
CA ASN A 137 9.61 -10.65 -19.90
C ASN A 137 8.32 -11.33 -19.39
N LEU A 138 7.82 -10.88 -18.26
CA LEU A 138 6.64 -11.43 -17.56
C LEU A 138 6.85 -12.88 -17.05
N ASN A 139 8.09 -13.31 -16.85
CA ASN A 139 8.39 -14.58 -16.21
C ASN A 139 8.31 -14.40 -14.69
N GLN A 140 7.44 -15.18 -14.06
CA GLN A 140 7.32 -15.23 -12.62
C GLN A 140 8.06 -16.41 -12.02
N LYS A 141 8.78 -16.19 -10.94
CA LYS A 141 9.37 -17.27 -10.12
C LYS A 141 9.20 -17.00 -8.63
N ILE A 142 9.25 -18.06 -7.83
CA ILE A 142 9.38 -17.97 -6.38
C ILE A 142 10.87 -17.80 -6.09
N VAL A 143 11.23 -16.70 -5.40
CA VAL A 143 12.62 -16.40 -5.00
C VAL A 143 12.91 -16.85 -3.58
N TYR A 144 11.90 -16.89 -2.71
CA TYR A 144 12.03 -17.39 -1.33
C TYR A 144 10.70 -17.95 -0.83
N SER A 145 10.78 -18.88 0.14
CA SER A 145 9.60 -19.40 0.84
C SER A 145 9.87 -19.48 2.33
N PHE A 146 9.09 -18.76 3.11
CA PHE A 146 9.03 -18.95 4.56
C PHE A 146 8.42 -20.31 4.87
N PRO A 147 9.03 -21.12 5.77
CA PRO A 147 8.49 -22.44 6.14
C PRO A 147 7.09 -22.35 6.74
N LYS A 148 6.37 -23.47 6.68
CA LYS A 148 5.10 -23.61 7.38
C LYS A 148 5.27 -23.32 8.88
N GLY A 149 4.36 -22.53 9.46
CA GLY A 149 4.35 -22.17 10.87
C GLY A 149 5.19 -20.94 11.24
N SER A 150 6.04 -20.42 10.33
CA SER A 150 6.96 -19.32 10.64
C SER A 150 6.26 -17.95 10.68
N ILE A 151 5.52 -17.63 9.63
CA ILE A 151 4.77 -16.36 9.52
C ILE A 151 3.38 -16.62 8.93
N ARG A 152 2.47 -15.68 9.15
CA ARG A 152 1.13 -15.76 8.60
C ARG A 152 1.08 -15.29 7.15
N HIS A 153 1.70 -14.16 6.83
CA HIS A 153 1.78 -13.54 5.51
C HIS A 153 2.85 -12.45 5.48
N ILE A 154 3.12 -11.91 4.31
CA ILE A 154 4.04 -10.79 4.11
C ILE A 154 3.24 -9.51 3.94
N HIS A 155 3.66 -8.47 4.66
CA HIS A 155 3.07 -7.13 4.58
C HIS A 155 3.74 -6.31 3.49
N ASN A 156 5.07 -6.27 3.48
CA ASN A 156 5.82 -5.47 2.51
C ASN A 156 7.21 -6.05 2.27
N ILE A 157 7.78 -5.72 1.13
CA ILE A 157 9.18 -5.91 0.77
C ILE A 157 9.69 -4.56 0.33
N ILE A 158 10.86 -4.16 0.82
CA ILE A 158 11.45 -2.85 0.58
C ILE A 158 12.87 -3.07 0.09
N LYS A 159 13.29 -2.37 -0.96
CA LYS A 159 14.68 -2.37 -1.42
C LYS A 159 15.57 -1.66 -0.39
N ASP A 160 16.68 -2.29 0.01
CA ASP A 160 17.66 -1.74 0.93
C ASP A 160 19.07 -2.06 0.46
N GLY A 161 19.80 -1.04 -0.01
CA GLY A 161 21.11 -1.25 -0.64
C GLY A 161 21.06 -2.30 -1.75
N ASP A 162 21.86 -3.35 -1.65
CA ASP A 162 21.83 -4.48 -2.59
C ASP A 162 20.78 -5.55 -2.21
N GLY A 163 20.29 -5.54 -0.97
CA GLY A 163 19.33 -6.51 -0.45
C GLY A 163 17.92 -5.97 -0.29
N PHE A 164 17.18 -6.60 0.63
CA PHE A 164 15.79 -6.26 0.90
C PHE A 164 15.47 -6.33 2.39
N ILE A 165 14.53 -5.50 2.83
CA ILE A 165 13.86 -5.60 4.13
C ILE A 165 12.46 -6.20 3.89
N ILE A 166 12.09 -7.20 4.69
CA ILE A 166 10.78 -7.85 4.63
C ILE A 166 10.04 -7.58 5.93
N MET A 167 8.81 -7.08 5.83
CA MET A 167 7.88 -6.92 6.95
C MET A 167 6.84 -8.02 6.89
N ALA A 168 6.64 -8.77 7.97
CA ALA A 168 5.79 -9.95 7.97
C ALA A 168 5.12 -10.23 9.32
N GLY A 169 4.04 -11.00 9.28
CA GLY A 169 3.33 -11.51 10.45
C GLY A 169 2.45 -10.49 11.17
N ASP A 170 1.35 -10.96 11.76
CA ASP A 170 0.35 -10.10 12.43
C ASP A 170 0.48 -10.11 13.94
N ASN A 171 0.75 -11.26 14.52
CA ASN A 171 0.69 -11.47 15.97
C ASN A 171 2.03 -11.96 16.51
N GLU A 172 2.26 -11.75 17.79
CA GLU A 172 3.35 -12.40 18.50
C GLU A 172 3.20 -13.94 18.49
N PRO A 173 4.26 -14.68 18.28
CA PRO A 173 5.65 -14.23 18.04
C PRO A 173 6.02 -14.02 16.56
N GLN A 174 5.07 -13.96 15.64
CA GLN A 174 5.30 -13.96 14.19
C GLN A 174 5.52 -12.57 13.57
N ALA A 175 5.13 -11.49 14.27
CA ALA A 175 5.39 -10.14 13.82
C ALA A 175 6.89 -9.89 13.74
N GLY A 176 7.39 -9.45 12.58
CA GLY A 176 8.82 -9.29 12.42
C GLY A 176 9.27 -8.58 11.16
N ILE A 177 10.49 -8.13 11.25
CA ILE A 177 11.27 -7.48 10.21
C ILE A 177 12.49 -8.36 9.94
N TYR A 178 12.72 -8.66 8.66
CA TYR A 178 13.78 -9.56 8.21
C TYR A 178 14.66 -8.84 7.18
N HIS A 179 15.93 -9.22 7.08
CA HIS A 179 16.80 -8.87 5.98
C HIS A 179 16.94 -10.03 5.00
N ALA A 180 16.93 -9.74 3.71
CA ALA A 180 17.29 -10.67 2.66
C ALA A 180 18.45 -10.11 1.84
N ASN A 181 19.37 -10.97 1.40
CA ASN A 181 20.41 -10.59 0.45
C ASN A 181 19.86 -10.48 -0.99
N ALA A 182 20.66 -9.94 -1.91
CA ALA A 182 20.22 -9.61 -3.26
C ALA A 182 19.70 -10.80 -4.07
N ASP A 183 20.26 -12.00 -3.86
CA ASP A 183 19.91 -13.24 -4.56
C ASP A 183 18.87 -14.10 -3.82
N TRP A 184 18.39 -13.64 -2.66
CA TRP A 184 17.43 -14.35 -1.80
C TRP A 184 17.94 -15.68 -1.21
N ALA A 185 19.24 -15.96 -1.32
CA ALA A 185 19.82 -17.18 -0.73
C ALA A 185 19.78 -17.19 0.79
N GLU A 186 19.75 -16.01 1.38
CA GLU A 186 19.69 -15.83 2.84
C GLU A 186 18.61 -14.83 3.23
N VAL A 187 17.71 -15.27 4.13
CA VAL A 187 16.72 -14.40 4.80
C VAL A 187 16.88 -14.59 6.31
N LYS A 188 17.24 -13.50 7.00
CA LYS A 188 17.51 -13.50 8.45
C LYS A 188 16.53 -12.63 9.21
N PRO A 189 16.04 -13.06 10.40
CA PRO A 189 15.31 -12.18 11.29
C PRO A 189 16.22 -11.04 11.76
N TRP A 190 15.68 -9.83 11.75
CA TRP A 190 16.36 -8.65 12.29
C TRP A 190 15.72 -8.21 13.61
N LYS A 191 14.41 -7.95 13.59
CA LYS A 191 13.60 -7.58 14.76
C LYS A 191 12.29 -8.34 14.71
N CYS A 192 12.09 -9.28 15.61
CA CYS A 192 10.95 -10.19 15.58
C CYS A 192 10.38 -10.46 16.97
N GLY A 193 9.15 -10.96 17.04
CA GLY A 193 8.53 -11.51 18.23
C GLY A 193 7.63 -10.56 19.02
N GLU A 194 7.58 -9.28 18.68
CA GLU A 194 6.79 -8.29 19.41
C GLU A 194 5.89 -7.47 18.47
N GLN A 195 4.73 -7.03 18.96
CA GLN A 195 3.77 -6.22 18.18
C GLN A 195 4.35 -4.92 17.64
N ARG A 196 5.36 -4.34 18.29
CA ARG A 196 6.02 -3.13 17.80
C ARG A 196 6.76 -3.32 16.48
N TYR A 197 7.02 -4.56 16.07
CA TYR A 197 7.63 -4.90 14.77
C TYR A 197 6.58 -5.26 13.70
N ARG A 198 5.31 -5.27 14.05
CA ARG A 198 4.24 -5.37 13.06
C ARG A 198 4.13 -4.05 12.31
N ALA A 199 4.56 -4.06 11.06
CA ALA A 199 4.57 -2.91 10.17
C ALA A 199 4.19 -3.30 8.75
N VAL A 200 3.67 -2.34 8.00
CA VAL A 200 3.39 -2.42 6.57
C VAL A 200 4.20 -1.38 5.81
N VAL A 201 4.50 -0.26 6.45
CA VAL A 201 5.19 0.89 5.86
C VAL A 201 6.50 1.13 6.57
N GLY A 202 7.57 1.22 5.79
CA GLY A 202 8.89 1.62 6.27
C GLY A 202 9.77 2.08 5.12
N PHE A 203 10.85 2.75 5.49
CA PHE A 203 11.82 3.33 4.58
C PHE A 203 13.23 3.12 5.14
N PRO A 204 14.17 2.57 4.36
CA PRO A 204 15.57 2.54 4.76
C PRO A 204 16.07 3.95 5.07
N TYR A 205 16.74 4.10 6.17
CA TYR A 205 17.26 5.41 6.60
C TYR A 205 18.61 5.28 7.31
N LYS A 206 19.67 5.79 6.69
CA LYS A 206 21.04 5.82 7.25
C LYS A 206 21.53 4.48 7.81
N GLY A 207 21.29 3.39 7.08
CA GLY A 207 21.64 2.03 7.48
C GLY A 207 20.71 1.40 8.52
N GLY A 208 19.60 2.04 8.84
CA GLY A 208 18.55 1.58 9.70
C GLY A 208 17.19 1.60 8.98
N LEU A 209 16.08 1.61 9.75
CA LEU A 209 14.72 1.59 9.23
C LEU A 209 13.83 2.58 9.96
N LEU A 210 13.28 3.54 9.24
CA LEU A 210 12.14 4.33 9.67
C LEU A 210 10.85 3.59 9.30
N TYR A 211 9.94 3.33 10.27
CA TYR A 211 8.70 2.62 10.00
C TYR A 211 7.56 3.09 10.88
N ALA A 212 6.34 2.76 10.50
CA ALA A 212 5.16 2.98 11.31
C ALA A 212 4.51 1.65 11.68
N THR A 213 4.06 1.52 12.93
CA THR A 213 3.39 0.31 13.40
C THR A 213 1.99 0.18 12.81
N ASP A 214 1.53 -1.07 12.64
CA ASP A 214 0.22 -1.44 12.14
C ASP A 214 -0.53 -2.29 13.16
N SER A 215 -1.15 -1.67 14.15
CA SER A 215 -1.98 -2.35 15.13
C SER A 215 -3.35 -1.69 15.26
N VAL A 216 -4.40 -2.49 15.08
CA VAL A 216 -5.78 -2.02 15.25
C VAL A 216 -6.12 -1.85 16.73
N GLU A 217 -5.56 -2.67 17.62
CA GLU A 217 -5.97 -2.76 19.02
C GLU A 217 -5.01 -2.09 20.02
N THR A 218 -3.75 -1.84 19.63
CA THR A 218 -2.74 -1.19 20.48
C THR A 218 -2.27 0.15 19.91
N GLU A 219 -1.62 0.97 20.72
CA GLU A 219 -1.05 2.24 20.27
C GLU A 219 -0.10 2.07 19.11
N ASN A 220 -0.16 3.05 18.21
CA ASN A 220 0.70 3.08 17.03
C ASN A 220 1.69 4.25 17.08
N HIS A 221 2.88 3.99 16.51
CA HIS A 221 3.98 4.93 16.54
C HIS A 221 4.73 4.96 15.20
N ILE A 222 5.32 6.10 14.89
CA ILE A 222 6.45 6.18 13.96
C ILE A 222 7.70 5.89 14.77
N ARG A 223 8.49 4.92 14.30
CA ARG A 223 9.67 4.39 15.00
C ARG A 223 10.88 4.39 14.07
N LEU A 224 12.04 4.49 14.68
CA LEU A 224 13.34 4.34 14.02
C LEU A 224 14.09 3.18 14.65
N ILE A 225 14.62 2.28 13.84
CA ILE A 225 15.71 1.38 14.19
C ILE A 225 16.95 1.98 13.57
N GLU A 226 17.94 2.34 14.37
CA GLU A 226 19.21 2.87 13.89
C GLU A 226 20.14 1.77 13.37
N ALA A 227 21.20 2.11 12.66
CA ALA A 227 22.15 1.16 12.10
C ALA A 227 22.79 0.21 13.13
N ASP A 228 22.97 0.67 14.37
CA ASP A 228 23.49 -0.11 15.50
C ASP A 228 22.41 -0.99 16.17
N GLY A 229 21.15 -0.94 15.69
CA GLY A 229 20.01 -1.65 16.24
C GLY A 229 19.30 -0.95 17.40
N THR A 230 19.73 0.27 17.78
CA THR A 230 19.02 1.11 18.76
C THR A 230 17.64 1.51 18.25
N GLU A 231 16.66 1.51 19.13
CA GLU A 231 15.28 1.83 18.77
C GLU A 231 14.81 3.14 19.40
N LYS A 232 14.09 3.95 18.61
CA LYS A 232 13.50 5.22 19.06
C LYS A 232 12.06 5.32 18.63
N ILE A 233 11.19 5.85 19.50
CA ILE A 233 9.88 6.33 19.14
C ILE A 233 10.04 7.80 18.74
N LEU A 234 9.62 8.13 17.50
CA LEU A 234 9.65 9.51 17.02
C LEU A 234 8.34 10.23 17.35
N GLU A 235 7.21 9.56 17.14
CA GLU A 235 5.88 10.16 17.32
C GLU A 235 4.82 9.10 17.57
N ALA A 236 3.86 9.38 18.45
CA ALA A 236 2.65 8.59 18.62
C ALA A 236 1.62 9.01 17.56
N ILE A 237 1.05 8.06 16.82
CA ILE A 237 0.12 8.34 15.73
C ILE A 237 -1.32 7.94 16.04
N ASN A 238 -2.25 8.45 15.24
CA ASN A 238 -3.69 8.37 15.49
C ASN A 238 -4.32 7.01 15.23
N GLY A 239 -3.60 6.09 14.58
CA GLY A 239 -4.09 4.75 14.24
C GLY A 239 -3.04 3.94 13.49
N SER A 240 -3.37 2.71 13.11
CA SER A 240 -2.50 1.84 12.33
C SER A 240 -2.08 2.49 11.00
N CYS A 241 -0.89 2.16 10.50
CA CYS A 241 -0.36 2.72 9.27
C CYS A 241 -0.10 1.62 8.23
N ILE A 242 -0.90 1.63 7.15
CA ILE A 242 -0.84 0.61 6.08
C ILE A 242 -0.32 1.22 4.77
N TYR A 243 -0.35 2.54 4.62
CA TYR A 243 0.03 3.22 3.38
C TYR A 243 1.12 4.24 3.64
N GLY A 244 2.15 4.17 2.82
CA GLY A 244 3.27 5.09 2.81
C GLY A 244 3.61 5.53 1.39
N GLY A 245 4.45 6.52 1.30
CA GLY A 245 5.01 7.07 0.07
C GLY A 245 6.24 7.88 0.38
N GLU A 246 6.90 8.34 -0.66
CA GLU A 246 8.13 9.10 -0.56
C GLU A 246 8.09 10.27 -1.55
N ILE A 247 8.63 11.41 -1.14
CA ILE A 247 8.98 12.53 -2.01
C ILE A 247 10.41 12.96 -1.69
N LYS A 248 10.97 13.88 -2.45
CA LYS A 248 12.38 14.25 -2.36
C LYS A 248 12.87 14.43 -0.91
N ASP A 249 12.19 15.23 -0.11
CA ASP A 249 12.62 15.62 1.23
C ASP A 249 11.83 14.99 2.37
N TYR A 250 10.82 14.16 2.08
CA TYR A 250 9.95 13.61 3.09
C TYR A 250 9.56 12.16 2.84
N PHE A 251 9.50 11.39 3.92
CA PHE A 251 8.76 10.14 4.00
C PHE A 251 7.31 10.43 4.39
N LEU A 252 6.36 9.75 3.75
CA LEU A 252 4.94 9.97 3.93
C LEU A 252 4.28 8.75 4.58
N PHE A 253 3.41 8.99 5.54
CA PHE A 253 2.63 7.96 6.22
C PHE A 253 1.15 8.34 6.22
N SER A 254 0.27 7.34 6.15
CA SER A 254 -1.17 7.55 6.29
C SER A 254 -1.73 6.61 7.36
N THR A 255 -2.33 7.18 8.41
CA THR A 255 -3.07 6.37 9.37
C THR A 255 -4.40 5.90 8.81
N THR A 256 -4.97 4.87 9.41
CA THR A 256 -6.27 4.32 9.05
C THR A 256 -7.32 4.60 10.13
N VAL A 257 -8.61 4.50 9.76
CA VAL A 257 -9.72 4.53 10.69
C VAL A 257 -10.41 3.17 10.64
N GLU A 258 -9.89 2.23 11.42
CA GLU A 258 -10.32 0.84 11.40
C GLU A 258 -11.29 0.46 12.51
N PRO A 259 -12.20 -0.49 12.24
CA PRO A 259 -13.14 -0.98 13.24
C PRO A 259 -12.44 -1.97 14.18
N HIS A 260 -12.91 -2.02 15.42
CA HIS A 260 -12.57 -3.08 16.37
C HIS A 260 -12.72 -4.49 15.76
N GLU A 261 -11.81 -5.39 16.08
CA GLU A 261 -11.75 -6.78 15.57
C GLU A 261 -12.81 -7.71 16.15
N GLY A 262 -13.98 -7.21 16.53
CA GLY A 262 -15.09 -8.01 17.04
C GLY A 262 -15.61 -9.07 16.05
N ARG A 263 -15.98 -10.23 16.56
CA ARG A 263 -16.60 -11.34 15.80
C ARG A 263 -18.13 -11.26 15.85
N GLY A 264 -18.80 -11.82 14.83
CA GLY A 264 -20.26 -11.96 14.75
C GLY A 264 -20.95 -11.00 13.77
N LYS A 265 -22.21 -11.31 13.42
CA LYS A 265 -22.99 -10.58 12.39
C LYS A 265 -23.19 -9.09 12.74
N LEU A 266 -23.47 -8.79 14.00
CA LEU A 266 -23.64 -7.39 14.46
C LEU A 266 -22.35 -6.58 14.37
N SER A 267 -21.17 -7.21 14.45
CA SER A 267 -19.88 -6.52 14.29
C SER A 267 -19.66 -5.99 12.87
N MET A 268 -20.35 -6.51 11.86
CA MET A 268 -20.25 -6.04 10.47
C MET A 268 -20.73 -4.59 10.30
N LEU A 269 -21.72 -4.19 11.07
CA LEU A 269 -22.27 -2.81 11.04
C LEU A 269 -21.74 -1.93 12.17
N SER A 270 -20.78 -2.43 12.96
CA SER A 270 -20.22 -1.70 14.07
C SER A 270 -19.45 -0.46 13.61
N TYR A 271 -19.66 0.64 14.33
CA TYR A 271 -18.90 1.88 14.23
C TYR A 271 -17.81 2.01 15.31
N ARG A 272 -17.66 0.99 16.17
CA ARG A 272 -16.64 0.98 17.22
C ARG A 272 -15.25 0.95 16.59
N LEU A 273 -14.39 1.88 17.00
CA LEU A 273 -13.00 1.93 16.59
C LEU A 273 -12.20 0.84 17.31
N GLY A 274 -11.13 0.36 16.67
CA GLY A 274 -10.11 -0.46 17.33
C GLY A 274 -9.47 0.30 18.49
N GLY A 275 -8.92 -0.43 19.46
CA GLY A 275 -8.33 0.17 20.67
C GLY A 275 -7.14 1.08 20.36
N GLY A 276 -6.41 0.82 19.29
CA GLY A 276 -5.29 1.63 18.81
C GLY A 276 -5.68 2.81 17.92
N ILE A 277 -6.97 2.97 17.58
CA ILE A 277 -7.48 4.03 16.69
C ILE A 277 -8.08 5.16 17.54
N LYS A 278 -7.37 6.28 17.62
CA LYS A 278 -7.70 7.38 18.57
C LYS A 278 -8.84 8.29 18.09
N SER A 279 -9.11 8.39 16.79
CA SER A 279 -10.20 9.23 16.25
C SER A 279 -10.72 8.73 14.90
N ARG A 280 -11.81 9.36 14.41
CA ARG A 280 -12.39 9.12 13.08
C ARG A 280 -11.76 9.98 11.99
N GLU A 281 -10.46 10.22 12.12
CA GLU A 281 -9.68 11.00 11.15
C GLU A 281 -8.50 10.20 10.63
N VAL A 282 -8.33 10.19 9.34
CA VAL A 282 -7.12 9.71 8.65
C VAL A 282 -6.11 10.85 8.71
N HIS A 283 -4.96 10.64 9.33
CA HIS A 283 -3.86 11.59 9.29
C HIS A 283 -2.89 11.24 8.17
N VAL A 284 -2.59 12.22 7.34
CA VAL A 284 -1.47 12.18 6.39
C VAL A 284 -0.32 12.90 7.05
N ILE A 285 0.80 12.19 7.24
CA ILE A 285 1.95 12.60 8.03
C ILE A 285 3.16 12.63 7.12
N ALA A 286 3.97 13.67 7.23
CA ALA A 286 5.29 13.78 6.61
C ALA A 286 6.37 13.75 7.69
N VAL A 287 7.43 12.98 7.44
CA VAL A 287 8.65 12.91 8.25
C VAL A 287 9.80 13.42 7.42
N SER A 288 10.45 14.47 7.87
CA SER A 288 11.59 15.09 7.19
C SER A 288 12.78 14.14 7.10
N LYS A 289 13.33 13.94 5.91
CA LYS A 289 14.54 13.12 5.71
C LYS A 289 15.79 13.78 6.33
N LYS A 290 15.76 15.10 6.55
CA LYS A 290 16.89 15.87 7.08
C LYS A 290 17.08 15.64 8.58
N ASP A 291 16.00 15.74 9.37
CA ASP A 291 16.06 15.80 10.84
C ASP A 291 15.03 14.93 11.55
N LEU A 292 14.26 14.15 10.79
CA LEU A 292 13.16 13.28 11.27
C LEU A 292 12.05 14.03 12.01
N SER A 293 11.92 15.34 11.82
CA SER A 293 10.80 16.09 12.35
C SER A 293 9.47 15.59 11.73
N VAL A 294 8.46 15.40 12.57
CA VAL A 294 7.17 14.81 12.19
C VAL A 294 6.11 15.91 12.08
N LYS A 295 5.34 15.91 10.98
CA LYS A 295 4.30 16.89 10.72
C LYS A 295 3.04 16.25 10.17
N ILE A 296 1.87 16.62 10.73
CA ILE A 296 0.58 16.29 10.13
C ILE A 296 0.31 17.27 8.98
N VAL A 297 0.34 16.76 7.74
CA VAL A 297 0.07 17.55 6.53
C VAL A 297 -1.43 17.77 6.34
N LYS A 298 -2.23 16.73 6.57
CA LYS A 298 -3.67 16.75 6.35
C LYS A 298 -4.40 15.77 7.24
N LYS A 299 -5.63 16.14 7.62
CA LYS A 299 -6.60 15.25 8.26
C LYS A 299 -7.82 15.11 7.35
N PHE A 300 -8.27 13.86 7.14
CA PHE A 300 -9.49 13.55 6.41
C PHE A 300 -10.48 12.85 7.34
N LYS A 301 -11.67 13.40 7.49
CA LYS A 301 -12.70 12.78 8.30
C LYS A 301 -13.29 11.56 7.61
N LYS A 302 -13.37 10.41 8.31
CA LYS A 302 -14.07 9.21 7.85
C LYS A 302 -15.53 9.54 7.53
N ASP A 303 -16.05 8.99 6.45
CA ASP A 303 -17.46 9.11 6.11
C ASP A 303 -18.37 8.36 7.09
N ILE A 304 -19.69 8.40 6.85
CA ILE A 304 -20.72 7.84 7.76
C ILE A 304 -20.96 6.35 7.57
N TRP A 305 -20.39 5.73 6.52
CA TRP A 305 -20.71 4.34 6.18
C TRP A 305 -19.96 3.33 7.07
N PRO A 306 -20.58 2.19 7.42
CA PRO A 306 -19.95 1.13 8.20
C PRO A 306 -18.64 0.67 7.57
N MET A 307 -17.60 0.51 8.40
CA MET A 307 -16.24 0.30 7.93
C MET A 307 -15.99 -1.08 7.32
N LYS A 308 -16.56 -2.14 7.88
CA LYS A 308 -16.32 -3.51 7.40
C LYS A 308 -16.90 -3.74 5.99
N PRO A 309 -18.18 -3.43 5.70
CA PRO A 309 -18.71 -3.61 4.35
C PRO A 309 -18.23 -2.51 3.38
N PHE A 310 -18.21 -1.24 3.79
CA PHE A 310 -17.92 -0.11 2.92
C PHE A 310 -16.50 0.44 3.07
N GLN A 311 -15.59 -0.37 3.56
CA GLN A 311 -14.18 -0.04 3.78
C GLN A 311 -13.95 1.04 4.85
N TYR A 312 -12.81 0.95 5.50
CA TYR A 312 -12.34 1.90 6.51
C TYR A 312 -11.66 3.12 5.86
N GLY A 313 -11.53 4.21 6.63
CA GLY A 313 -10.87 5.43 6.20
C GLY A 313 -9.37 5.23 6.01
N ARG A 314 -8.82 5.68 4.88
CA ARG A 314 -7.39 5.65 4.58
C ARG A 314 -7.03 6.65 3.49
N ALA A 315 -5.76 6.99 3.35
CA ALA A 315 -5.23 7.72 2.20
C ALA A 315 -4.11 6.89 1.55
N ILE A 316 -4.20 6.67 0.25
CA ILE A 316 -3.27 5.82 -0.52
C ILE A 316 -2.45 6.74 -1.39
N PHE A 317 -1.13 6.63 -1.31
CA PHE A 317 -0.22 7.41 -2.13
C PHE A 317 -0.07 6.79 -3.53
N ALA A 318 0.14 7.61 -4.54
CA ALA A 318 0.56 7.13 -5.86
C ALA A 318 2.04 6.71 -5.78
N GLY A 319 2.46 5.72 -6.59
CA GLY A 319 3.88 5.44 -6.80
C GLY A 319 4.53 6.48 -7.71
N GLY A 320 5.87 6.42 -7.85
CA GLY A 320 6.63 7.29 -8.77
C GLY A 320 6.65 8.76 -8.35
N GLN A 321 6.62 9.08 -7.05
CA GLN A 321 6.58 10.46 -6.53
C GLN A 321 7.90 10.91 -5.89
N GLU A 322 8.91 10.06 -5.86
CA GLU A 322 10.13 10.23 -5.08
C GLU A 322 10.88 11.52 -5.41
N GLN A 323 10.75 12.01 -6.66
CA GLN A 323 11.39 13.22 -7.14
C GLN A 323 10.58 14.51 -6.93
N ASN A 324 9.32 14.41 -6.50
CA ASN A 324 8.51 15.60 -6.23
C ASN A 324 9.10 16.41 -5.07
N GLU A 325 9.21 17.72 -5.24
CA GLU A 325 9.81 18.62 -4.23
C GLU A 325 8.77 19.15 -3.24
N ASP A 326 7.68 19.69 -3.72
CA ASP A 326 6.75 20.50 -2.91
C ASP A 326 5.50 19.77 -2.45
N GLY A 327 5.17 18.63 -3.04
CA GLY A 327 3.91 17.97 -2.76
C GLY A 327 3.78 16.59 -3.37
N PHE A 328 2.61 16.01 -3.15
CA PHE A 328 2.34 14.64 -3.53
C PHE A 328 0.86 14.40 -3.80
N TRP A 329 0.59 13.37 -4.58
CA TRP A 329 -0.76 12.87 -4.81
C TRP A 329 -1.13 11.78 -3.82
N CYS A 330 -2.32 11.88 -3.24
CA CYS A 330 -2.93 10.79 -2.50
C CYS A 330 -4.40 10.61 -2.85
N SER A 331 -4.90 9.40 -2.66
CA SER A 331 -6.29 9.01 -2.94
C SER A 331 -6.98 8.62 -1.63
N PRO A 332 -7.72 9.54 -0.98
CA PRO A 332 -8.50 9.22 0.21
C PRO A 332 -9.66 8.28 -0.13
N VAL A 333 -9.80 7.21 0.65
CA VAL A 333 -10.89 6.23 0.53
C VAL A 333 -11.74 6.27 1.78
N ALA A 334 -13.06 6.21 1.61
CA ALA A 334 -14.03 6.29 2.70
C ALA A 334 -13.89 7.58 3.54
N CYS A 335 -13.47 8.68 2.92
CA CYS A 335 -13.27 9.99 3.52
C CYS A 335 -14.28 11.00 2.98
N LYS A 336 -14.90 11.78 3.90
CA LYS A 336 -15.97 12.73 3.57
C LYS A 336 -15.51 13.77 2.55
N GLY A 337 -16.25 13.90 1.44
CA GLY A 337 -16.07 14.94 0.41
C GLY A 337 -14.96 14.69 -0.61
N VAL A 338 -14.07 13.69 -0.37
CA VAL A 338 -12.93 13.39 -1.22
C VAL A 338 -12.82 11.93 -1.66
N ASP A 339 -13.73 11.08 -1.18
CA ASP A 339 -13.78 9.66 -1.58
C ASP A 339 -13.97 9.50 -3.09
N GLY A 340 -13.16 8.68 -3.74
CA GLY A 340 -13.16 8.48 -5.20
C GLY A 340 -12.39 9.53 -6.00
N LYS A 341 -11.60 10.38 -5.33
CA LYS A 341 -10.73 11.38 -5.94
C LYS A 341 -9.29 11.17 -5.54
N SER A 342 -8.36 11.54 -6.39
CA SER A 342 -6.97 11.79 -6.00
C SER A 342 -6.80 13.29 -5.78
N VAL A 343 -6.10 13.67 -4.72
CA VAL A 343 -5.88 15.05 -4.31
C VAL A 343 -4.40 15.37 -4.19
N TRP A 344 -4.02 16.57 -4.62
CA TRP A 344 -2.67 17.08 -4.43
C TRP A 344 -2.56 17.78 -3.09
N LEU A 345 -1.55 17.40 -2.30
CA LEU A 345 -1.20 18.00 -1.01
C LEU A 345 0.24 18.53 -1.06
N THR A 346 0.50 19.59 -0.32
CA THR A 346 1.84 20.18 -0.17
C THR A 346 2.30 20.07 1.28
N VAL A 347 3.58 19.76 1.49
CA VAL A 347 4.25 19.81 2.79
C VAL A 347 4.75 21.23 2.99
N LYS A 348 3.94 22.11 3.61
CA LYS A 348 4.33 23.50 3.94
C LYS A 348 4.80 23.63 5.38
#